data_81bd0f44941388d0ddd97e1b75ab4dc7
#
_entry.id   81bd0f44941388d0ddd97e1b75ab4dc7
#
_cell.length_a   1.000
_cell.length_b   1.000
_cell.length_c   1.000
_cell.angle_alpha   90.00
_cell.angle_beta   90.00
_cell.angle_gamma   90.00
#
_symmetry.space_group_name_H-M   'P 1'
#
loop_
_entity.id
_entity.type
_entity.pdbx_description
1 polymer ?
#
loop_
_entity_poly.entity_id
_entity_poly.type
_entity_poly.pdbx_seq_one_letter_code
_entity_poly.pdbx_strand_id
1 'polypeptide(L)'
;MGLNKRSYYYCLRHGNDKKTKDDIILEEILKIYNKNYKKYGSPRITLELHSKGIKISEKRVARIMHDNHISAAPRKKKYNSYKGKVGTVAKNILKRKFNQGEPYKVFGTDVTQFNVGEEKLYLSPIIDFHTREIVAYDISIHPNMLQIKRMMHQFKINCGNHLKGSIMHSDQGWQYQQKWFQDFLKEHEIIQSMSRKGNCLDNSPTENFFGRLKEEVFYGQEWRYEKVDQLRDAIHKWIKYYNEERIVIRLKSSPVKYRLKLLLRNNV
;
A
#
# COMPACT_ATOMS: atom_id res chain seq x y z
N MET A 1 22.24 -47.50 -5.58
CA MET A 1 20.79 -47.45 -5.79
C MET A 1 20.54 -47.63 -7.28
N GLY A 2 20.00 -48.79 -7.72
CA GLY A 2 19.76 -49.07 -9.12
C GLY A 2 18.48 -48.44 -9.64
N LEU A 3 18.57 -47.46 -10.54
CA LEU A 3 17.45 -47.00 -11.28
C LEU A 3 16.87 -48.12 -12.14
N ASN A 4 15.54 -48.31 -12.09
CA ASN A 4 14.86 -49.29 -12.89
C ASN A 4 15.15 -49.01 -14.39
N LYS A 5 15.59 -50.02 -15.14
CA LYS A 5 15.93 -49.92 -16.58
C LYS A 5 14.85 -49.20 -17.40
N ARG A 6 13.56 -49.36 -17.06
CA ARG A 6 12.41 -48.73 -17.69
C ARG A 6 12.38 -47.22 -17.44
N SER A 7 12.70 -46.77 -16.23
CA SER A 7 12.78 -45.34 -15.88
C SER A 7 13.97 -44.68 -16.57
N TYR A 8 15.12 -45.38 -16.71
CA TYR A 8 16.30 -44.88 -17.41
C TYR A 8 16.02 -44.64 -18.89
N TYR A 9 15.42 -45.63 -19.59
CA TYR A 9 15.05 -45.48 -21.03
C TYR A 9 13.88 -44.50 -21.22
N TYR A 10 12.98 -44.35 -20.28
CA TYR A 10 11.94 -43.32 -20.31
C TYR A 10 12.55 -41.91 -20.24
N CYS A 11 13.49 -41.66 -19.31
CA CYS A 11 14.23 -40.40 -19.23
C CYS A 11 15.08 -40.11 -20.48
N LEU A 12 15.71 -41.14 -21.09
CA LEU A 12 16.46 -40.97 -22.33
C LEU A 12 15.58 -40.66 -23.55
N ARG A 13 14.36 -41.24 -23.65
CA ARG A 13 13.43 -41.00 -24.75
C ARG A 13 12.63 -39.71 -24.61
N HIS A 14 12.46 -39.22 -23.41
CA HIS A 14 11.67 -38.02 -23.08
C HIS A 14 12.54 -36.92 -22.46
N GLY A 15 13.86 -37.06 -22.64
CA GLY A 15 14.84 -36.11 -22.13
C GLY A 15 14.66 -34.72 -22.72
N ASN A 16 14.57 -33.81 -21.83
CA ASN A 16 14.94 -32.39 -21.81
C ASN A 16 14.30 -31.36 -22.79
N ASP A 17 13.44 -31.68 -23.73
CA ASP A 17 12.95 -30.66 -24.68
C ASP A 17 11.49 -30.22 -24.49
N LYS A 18 10.75 -30.79 -23.55
CA LYS A 18 9.41 -30.32 -23.23
C LYS A 18 9.42 -29.60 -21.88
N LYS A 19 9.29 -28.27 -21.93
CA LYS A 19 9.01 -27.48 -20.72
C LYS A 19 7.94 -28.18 -19.89
N THR A 20 8.24 -28.46 -18.65
CA THR A 20 7.25 -29.05 -17.73
C THR A 20 6.14 -28.05 -17.47
N LYS A 21 4.98 -28.53 -17.00
CA LYS A 21 3.90 -27.64 -16.58
C LYS A 21 4.35 -26.66 -15.48
N ASP A 22 5.33 -27.06 -14.67
CA ASP A 22 5.90 -26.21 -13.62
C ASP A 22 6.85 -25.16 -14.20
N ASP A 23 7.59 -25.44 -15.27
CA ASP A 23 8.46 -24.47 -15.94
C ASP A 23 7.67 -23.33 -16.58
N ILE A 24 6.53 -23.66 -17.21
CA ILE A 24 5.63 -22.65 -17.77
C ILE A 24 5.07 -21.75 -16.66
N ILE A 25 4.68 -22.33 -15.55
CA ILE A 25 4.17 -21.59 -14.38
C ILE A 25 5.30 -20.75 -13.76
N LEU A 26 6.52 -21.26 -13.68
CA LEU A 26 7.68 -20.52 -13.17
C LEU A 26 7.97 -19.26 -14.00
N GLU A 27 7.88 -19.32 -15.32
CA GLU A 27 8.04 -18.13 -16.17
C GLU A 27 7.01 -17.05 -15.84
N GLU A 28 5.74 -17.43 -15.64
CA GLU A 28 4.70 -16.47 -15.24
C GLU A 28 4.91 -15.95 -13.82
N ILE A 29 5.34 -16.81 -12.88
CA ILE A 29 5.73 -16.39 -11.51
C ILE A 29 6.84 -15.34 -11.58
N LEU A 30 7.90 -15.57 -12.37
CA LEU A 30 9.02 -14.65 -12.53
C LEU A 30 8.59 -13.30 -13.14
N LYS A 31 7.72 -13.31 -14.16
CA LYS A 31 7.16 -12.09 -14.74
C LYS A 31 6.40 -11.27 -13.68
N ILE A 32 5.51 -11.93 -12.94
CA ILE A 32 4.73 -11.29 -11.88
C ILE A 32 5.65 -10.78 -10.76
N TYR A 33 6.60 -11.59 -10.32
CA TYR A 33 7.54 -11.25 -9.25
C TYR A 33 8.39 -10.03 -9.59
N ASN A 34 8.96 -9.99 -10.82
CA ASN A 34 9.78 -8.87 -11.28
C ASN A 34 8.95 -7.60 -11.49
N LYS A 35 7.76 -7.70 -12.10
CA LYS A 35 6.83 -6.58 -12.27
C LYS A 35 6.48 -5.93 -10.92
N ASN A 36 6.38 -6.72 -9.86
CA ASN A 36 5.95 -6.27 -8.53
C ASN A 36 7.14 -6.06 -7.57
N TYR A 37 8.24 -5.49 -8.06
CA TYR A 37 9.41 -5.06 -7.27
C TYR A 37 10.06 -6.20 -6.44
N LYS A 38 9.89 -7.45 -6.85
CA LYS A 38 10.36 -8.65 -6.11
C LYS A 38 9.78 -8.76 -4.67
N LYS A 39 8.59 -8.16 -4.43
CA LYS A 39 7.95 -8.07 -3.10
C LYS A 39 6.71 -8.95 -2.96
N TYR A 40 6.30 -9.64 -4.03
CA TYR A 40 5.18 -10.57 -3.97
C TYR A 40 5.64 -11.96 -3.49
N GLY A 41 5.01 -12.45 -2.42
CA GLY A 41 5.07 -13.85 -2.00
C GLY A 41 3.97 -14.69 -2.65
N SER A 42 3.97 -16.00 -2.39
CA SER A 42 3.02 -16.97 -2.98
C SER A 42 1.54 -16.53 -2.93
N PRO A 43 1.00 -15.93 -1.85
CA PRO A 43 -0.41 -15.55 -1.84
C PRO A 43 -0.77 -14.52 -2.92
N ARG A 44 0.06 -13.48 -3.12
CA ARG A 44 -0.20 -12.46 -4.13
C ARG A 44 0.05 -12.94 -5.53
N ILE A 45 1.11 -13.74 -5.74
CA ILE A 45 1.40 -14.37 -7.04
C ILE A 45 0.26 -15.28 -7.45
N THR A 46 -0.30 -16.07 -6.53
CA THR A 46 -1.46 -16.92 -6.80
C THR A 46 -2.67 -16.10 -7.24
N LEU A 47 -2.97 -15.01 -6.55
CA LEU A 47 -4.08 -14.11 -6.92
C LEU A 47 -3.89 -13.48 -8.30
N GLU A 48 -2.67 -13.12 -8.66
CA GLU A 48 -2.35 -12.56 -9.98
C GLU A 48 -2.46 -13.64 -11.07
N LEU A 49 -2.01 -14.87 -10.81
CA LEU A 49 -2.18 -16.00 -11.73
C LEU A 49 -3.66 -16.31 -11.95
N HIS A 50 -4.47 -16.30 -10.89
CA HIS A 50 -5.92 -16.47 -11.01
C HIS A 50 -6.58 -15.37 -11.83
N SER A 51 -6.14 -14.10 -11.69
CA SER A 51 -6.67 -12.99 -12.49
C SER A 51 -6.35 -13.12 -13.98
N LYS A 52 -5.29 -13.87 -14.32
CA LYS A 52 -4.92 -14.25 -15.71
C LYS A 52 -5.60 -15.54 -16.19
N GLY A 53 -6.53 -16.12 -15.41
CA GLY A 53 -7.22 -17.36 -15.75
C GLY A 53 -6.46 -18.65 -15.43
N ILE A 54 -5.26 -18.56 -14.83
CA ILE A 54 -4.44 -19.74 -14.50
C ILE A 54 -4.91 -20.31 -13.16
N LYS A 55 -5.57 -21.47 -13.19
CA LYS A 55 -6.03 -22.17 -11.99
C LYS A 55 -4.89 -22.97 -11.35
N ILE A 56 -4.38 -22.49 -10.22
CA ILE A 56 -3.28 -23.09 -9.47
C ILE A 56 -3.48 -22.88 -7.97
N SER A 57 -3.08 -23.86 -7.14
CA SER A 57 -3.14 -23.70 -5.68
C SER A 57 -1.95 -22.90 -5.15
N GLU A 58 -2.16 -22.16 -4.06
CA GLU A 58 -1.09 -21.41 -3.40
C GLU A 58 0.06 -22.31 -2.96
N LYS A 59 -0.25 -23.54 -2.47
CA LYS A 59 0.77 -24.53 -2.09
C LYS A 59 1.71 -24.89 -3.25
N ARG A 60 1.16 -25.05 -4.48
CA ARG A 60 1.98 -25.35 -5.66
C ARG A 60 2.84 -24.15 -6.05
N VAL A 61 2.29 -22.93 -6.01
CA VAL A 61 3.05 -21.70 -6.25
C VAL A 61 4.18 -21.55 -5.22
N ALA A 62 3.89 -21.77 -3.93
CA ALA A 62 4.88 -21.70 -2.87
C ALA A 62 6.01 -22.72 -3.07
N ARG A 63 5.69 -23.95 -3.48
CA ARG A 63 6.69 -24.99 -3.79
C ARG A 63 7.58 -24.56 -4.96
N ILE A 64 6.98 -24.13 -6.10
CA ILE A 64 7.75 -23.69 -7.28
C ILE A 64 8.67 -22.52 -6.91
N MET A 65 8.18 -21.56 -6.13
CA MET A 65 9.01 -20.44 -5.67
C MET A 65 10.17 -20.90 -4.79
N HIS A 66 9.90 -21.80 -3.84
CA HIS A 66 10.93 -22.36 -2.94
C HIS A 66 12.01 -23.10 -3.72
N ASP A 67 11.61 -24.01 -4.62
CA ASP A 67 12.52 -24.86 -5.41
C ASP A 67 13.43 -24.02 -6.33
N ASN A 68 12.98 -22.80 -6.70
CA ASN A 68 13.73 -21.86 -7.54
C ASN A 68 14.33 -20.68 -6.75
N HIS A 69 14.43 -20.78 -5.42
CA HIS A 69 15.01 -19.76 -4.54
C HIS A 69 14.37 -18.37 -4.69
N ILE A 70 13.08 -18.30 -5.03
CA ILE A 70 12.32 -17.07 -5.15
C ILE A 70 11.64 -16.77 -3.81
N SER A 71 12.02 -15.66 -3.16
CA SER A 71 11.41 -15.25 -1.90
C SER A 71 11.11 -13.74 -1.90
N ALA A 72 9.99 -13.34 -1.29
CA ALA A 72 9.73 -11.91 -1.05
C ALA A 72 10.77 -11.37 -0.06
N ALA A 73 11.38 -10.23 -0.37
CA ALA A 73 12.39 -9.63 0.51
C ALA A 73 11.82 -9.32 1.90
N PRO A 74 12.49 -9.69 3.00
CA PRO A 74 12.01 -9.49 4.36
C PRO A 74 12.00 -8.01 4.76
N ARG A 75 11.11 -7.64 5.70
CA ARG A 75 11.05 -6.28 6.25
C ARG A 75 12.31 -5.96 7.08
N LYS A 76 12.95 -4.81 6.80
CA LYS A 76 14.24 -4.46 7.43
C LYS A 76 14.17 -3.60 8.68
N LYS A 77 13.07 -2.89 9.07
CA LYS A 77 13.03 -2.08 10.33
C LYS A 77 11.63 -1.72 10.84
N LYS A 78 11.55 -1.46 12.18
CA LYS A 78 10.40 -0.86 12.87
C LYS A 78 10.46 0.68 12.77
N TYR A 79 9.31 1.33 12.61
CA TYR A 79 9.13 2.78 12.60
C TYR A 79 9.06 3.32 14.04
N ASN A 80 9.66 4.51 14.28
CA ASN A 80 9.53 5.27 15.53
C ASN A 80 8.78 6.58 15.25
N SER A 81 7.72 6.86 16.02
CA SER A 81 6.92 8.08 15.89
C SER A 81 7.55 9.29 16.59
N TYR A 82 7.29 10.49 16.06
CA TYR A 82 7.76 11.78 16.59
C TYR A 82 6.92 12.23 17.81
N LYS A 83 7.60 12.80 18.83
CA LYS A 83 6.97 13.32 20.04
C LYS A 83 6.98 14.87 20.03
N GLY A 84 5.90 15.51 19.57
CA GLY A 84 5.73 16.97 19.57
C GLY A 84 4.84 17.53 20.68
N LYS A 85 4.81 18.89 20.87
CA LYS A 85 4.00 19.61 21.83
C LYS A 85 2.55 19.80 21.35
N VAL A 86 1.60 19.93 22.27
CA VAL A 86 0.15 19.75 22.13
C VAL A 86 -0.57 21.09 21.92
N GLY A 87 -1.41 21.17 20.86
CA GLY A 87 -2.49 22.14 20.69
C GLY A 87 -3.86 21.53 21.07
N THR A 88 -4.95 21.95 20.41
CA THR A 88 -6.28 21.38 20.65
C THR A 88 -6.41 20.00 20.04
N VAL A 89 -6.60 18.97 20.88
CA VAL A 89 -6.68 17.57 20.48
C VAL A 89 -8.12 17.11 20.40
N ALA A 90 -8.56 16.59 19.25
CA ALA A 90 -9.87 15.98 19.10
C ALA A 90 -9.95 14.61 19.80
N LYS A 91 -11.17 14.20 20.20
CA LYS A 91 -11.39 12.88 20.81
C LYS A 91 -11.14 11.75 19.80
N ASN A 92 -10.66 10.59 20.29
CA ASN A 92 -10.60 9.39 19.46
C ASN A 92 -12.00 8.78 19.32
N ILE A 93 -12.69 9.16 18.25
CA ILE A 93 -14.04 8.67 17.94
C ILE A 93 -13.97 7.30 17.30
N LEU A 94 -12.95 7.05 16.50
CA LEU A 94 -12.80 5.83 15.70
C LEU A 94 -12.60 4.55 16.55
N LYS A 95 -11.91 4.67 17.72
CA LYS A 95 -11.66 3.55 18.65
C LYS A 95 -11.22 2.25 17.96
N ARG A 96 -10.36 2.36 16.93
CA ARG A 96 -9.85 1.25 16.07
C ARG A 96 -10.90 0.54 15.20
N LYS A 97 -12.12 1.05 15.11
CA LYS A 97 -13.13 0.55 14.17
C LYS A 97 -12.84 1.10 12.76
N PHE A 98 -11.72 0.68 12.17
CA PHE A 98 -11.23 1.19 10.88
C PHE A 98 -12.11 0.79 9.68
N ASN A 99 -12.91 -0.25 9.83
CA ASN A 99 -13.80 -0.72 8.77
C ASN A 99 -15.25 -0.42 9.15
N GLN A 100 -15.86 0.52 8.44
CA GLN A 100 -17.26 0.91 8.60
C GLN A 100 -18.19 0.28 7.56
N GLY A 101 -17.71 -0.75 6.84
CA GLY A 101 -18.51 -1.50 5.87
C GLY A 101 -18.57 -0.88 4.47
N GLU A 102 -18.32 0.43 4.33
CA GLU A 102 -18.48 1.18 3.08
C GLU A 102 -17.26 2.07 2.78
N PRO A 103 -17.00 2.37 1.49
CA PRO A 103 -16.03 3.40 1.08
C PRO A 103 -16.42 4.78 1.62
N TYR A 104 -15.43 5.67 1.70
CA TYR A 104 -15.59 7.09 2.00
C TYR A 104 -16.17 7.44 3.40
N LYS A 105 -16.29 6.45 4.30
CA LYS A 105 -16.76 6.72 5.67
C LYS A 105 -15.65 7.10 6.63
N VAL A 106 -14.45 6.55 6.45
CA VAL A 106 -13.30 6.83 7.32
C VAL A 106 -12.06 7.02 6.47
N PHE A 107 -11.47 8.18 6.61
CA PHE A 107 -10.20 8.53 6.02
C PHE A 107 -9.11 8.64 7.08
N GLY A 108 -7.89 8.24 6.74
CA GLY A 108 -6.73 8.43 7.59
C GLY A 108 -5.69 9.28 6.90
N THR A 109 -5.02 10.12 7.68
CA THR A 109 -3.90 10.95 7.20
C THR A 109 -2.77 10.96 8.21
N ASP A 110 -1.55 11.13 7.73
CA ASP A 110 -0.33 11.28 8.50
C ASP A 110 0.76 11.85 7.61
N VAL A 111 1.90 12.26 8.15
CA VAL A 111 3.05 12.76 7.39
C VAL A 111 4.24 11.84 7.62
N THR A 112 4.88 11.42 6.53
CA THR A 112 6.13 10.67 6.62
C THR A 112 7.27 11.39 5.92
N GLN A 113 8.50 11.21 6.45
CA GLN A 113 9.73 11.79 5.97
C GLN A 113 10.60 10.75 5.28
N PHE A 114 11.29 11.17 4.24
CA PHE A 114 12.40 10.49 3.58
C PHE A 114 13.64 11.38 3.61
N ASN A 115 14.81 10.79 3.75
CA ASN A 115 16.09 11.50 3.68
C ASN A 115 16.80 11.11 2.37
N VAL A 116 17.17 12.07 1.54
CA VAL A 116 17.91 11.90 0.28
C VAL A 116 19.16 12.75 0.37
N GLY A 117 20.30 12.12 0.70
CA GLY A 117 21.49 12.87 1.06
C GLY A 117 21.21 13.78 2.27
N GLU A 118 21.48 15.07 2.12
CA GLU A 118 21.19 16.08 3.14
C GLU A 118 19.78 16.66 3.07
N GLU A 119 19.06 16.40 1.98
CA GLU A 119 17.72 16.91 1.76
C GLU A 119 16.65 16.01 2.36
N LYS A 120 15.46 16.58 2.57
CA LYS A 120 14.30 15.87 3.11
C LYS A 120 13.13 16.00 2.16
N LEU A 121 12.38 14.90 2.05
CA LEU A 121 11.12 14.87 1.31
C LEU A 121 10.01 14.37 2.23
N TYR A 122 8.87 15.04 2.20
CA TYR A 122 7.71 14.73 3.05
C TYR A 122 6.54 14.33 2.18
N LEU A 123 5.90 13.21 2.52
CA LEU A 123 4.66 12.76 1.91
C LEU A 123 3.53 12.82 2.93
N SER A 124 2.43 13.46 2.54
CA SER A 124 1.18 13.49 3.30
C SER A 124 0.06 12.89 2.44
N PRO A 125 -0.39 11.66 2.69
CA PRO A 125 -1.49 11.02 1.98
C PRO A 125 -2.80 11.11 2.79
N ILE A 126 -3.92 10.98 2.07
CA ILE A 126 -5.22 10.62 2.65
C ILE A 126 -5.62 9.25 2.12
N ILE A 127 -5.90 8.34 3.02
CA ILE A 127 -6.21 6.94 2.74
C ILE A 127 -7.65 6.64 3.14
N ASP A 128 -8.45 6.12 2.23
CA ASP A 128 -9.73 5.49 2.58
C ASP A 128 -9.46 4.17 3.34
N PHE A 129 -9.95 4.05 4.56
CA PHE A 129 -9.66 2.89 5.40
C PHE A 129 -10.42 1.62 4.99
N HIS A 130 -11.50 1.74 4.23
CA HIS A 130 -12.23 0.58 3.72
C HIS A 130 -11.57 0.01 2.46
N THR A 131 -11.37 0.85 1.44
CA THR A 131 -10.81 0.45 0.15
C THR A 131 -9.29 0.39 0.13
N ARG A 132 -8.62 1.03 1.10
CA ARG A 132 -7.15 1.23 1.15
C ARG A 132 -6.62 2.12 0.02
N GLU A 133 -7.50 2.79 -0.71
CA GLU A 133 -7.13 3.72 -1.77
C GLU A 133 -6.49 4.99 -1.22
N ILE A 134 -5.43 5.46 -1.86
CA ILE A 134 -4.89 6.80 -1.63
C ILE A 134 -5.73 7.76 -2.46
N VAL A 135 -6.63 8.47 -1.80
CA VAL A 135 -7.59 9.36 -2.47
C VAL A 135 -7.04 10.75 -2.74
N ALA A 136 -6.05 11.17 -1.96
CA ALA A 136 -5.29 12.41 -2.16
C ALA A 136 -3.91 12.28 -1.53
N TYR A 137 -2.95 13.06 -2.01
CA TYR A 137 -1.63 13.19 -1.37
C TYR A 137 -0.90 14.42 -1.87
N ASP A 138 0.07 14.90 -1.09
CA ASP A 138 1.01 15.92 -1.51
C ASP A 138 2.44 15.55 -1.09
N ILE A 139 3.41 15.92 -1.93
CA ILE A 139 4.82 15.68 -1.70
C ILE A 139 5.55 17.02 -1.67
N SER A 140 6.25 17.31 -0.57
CA SER A 140 6.92 18.59 -0.35
C SER A 140 8.30 18.42 0.25
N ILE A 141 9.20 19.35 0.00
CA ILE A 141 10.51 19.46 0.68
C ILE A 141 10.39 20.13 2.07
N HIS A 142 9.24 20.75 2.36
CA HIS A 142 8.95 21.38 3.64
C HIS A 142 7.64 20.85 4.24
N PRO A 143 7.64 20.37 5.50
CA PRO A 143 6.44 19.92 6.19
C PRO A 143 5.68 21.12 6.76
N ASN A 144 5.00 21.87 5.90
CA ASN A 144 4.29 23.10 6.27
C ASN A 144 2.79 23.02 5.95
N MET A 145 2.02 24.02 6.39
CA MET A 145 0.57 24.05 6.14
C MET A 145 0.20 24.13 4.66
N LEU A 146 1.09 24.62 3.80
CA LEU A 146 0.84 24.66 2.35
C LEU A 146 0.73 23.25 1.77
N GLN A 147 1.59 22.32 2.22
CA GLN A 147 1.50 20.91 1.88
C GLN A 147 0.12 20.33 2.24
N ILE A 148 -0.31 20.56 3.48
CA ILE A 148 -1.60 20.07 3.96
C ILE A 148 -2.77 20.69 3.19
N LYS A 149 -2.70 21.98 2.90
CA LYS A 149 -3.72 22.69 2.10
C LYS A 149 -3.88 22.11 0.69
N ARG A 150 -2.76 21.85 -0.02
CA ARG A 150 -2.80 21.24 -1.36
C ARG A 150 -3.39 19.82 -1.31
N MET A 151 -2.99 19.02 -0.35
CA MET A 151 -3.55 17.68 -0.12
C MET A 151 -5.06 17.73 0.15
N MET A 152 -5.51 18.61 1.04
CA MET A 152 -6.95 18.76 1.37
C MET A 152 -7.77 19.29 0.20
N HIS A 153 -7.21 20.18 -0.61
CA HIS A 153 -7.86 20.65 -1.84
C HIS A 153 -8.06 19.51 -2.85
N GLN A 154 -7.03 18.69 -3.07
CA GLN A 154 -7.14 17.49 -3.90
C GLN A 154 -8.18 16.51 -3.34
N PHE A 155 -8.22 16.33 -2.02
CA PHE A 155 -9.20 15.48 -1.34
C PHE A 155 -10.63 15.95 -1.61
N LYS A 156 -10.88 17.27 -1.52
CA LYS A 156 -12.18 17.86 -1.85
C LYS A 156 -12.58 17.60 -3.30
N ILE A 157 -11.65 17.75 -4.26
CA ILE A 157 -11.91 17.47 -5.68
C ILE A 157 -12.27 16.00 -5.88
N ASN A 158 -11.51 15.07 -5.29
CA ASN A 158 -11.64 13.65 -5.55
C ASN A 158 -12.81 13.00 -4.82
N CYS A 159 -13.21 13.53 -3.65
CA CYS A 159 -14.19 12.91 -2.76
C CYS A 159 -15.35 13.82 -2.37
N GLY A 160 -15.48 15.02 -2.98
CA GLY A 160 -16.40 16.09 -2.53
C GLY A 160 -17.81 15.64 -2.17
N ASN A 161 -18.42 14.79 -3.00
CA ASN A 161 -19.78 14.28 -2.77
C ASN A 161 -19.92 13.28 -1.60
N HIS A 162 -18.79 12.82 -1.03
CA HIS A 162 -18.75 11.80 0.02
C HIS A 162 -18.17 12.31 1.35
N LEU A 163 -17.91 13.63 1.45
CA LEU A 163 -17.24 14.19 2.64
C LEU A 163 -18.17 14.31 3.84
N LYS A 164 -19.41 14.72 3.59
CA LYS A 164 -20.40 14.93 4.67
C LYS A 164 -20.61 13.69 5.53
N GLY A 165 -20.43 13.86 6.85
CA GLY A 165 -20.57 12.79 7.83
C GLY A 165 -19.42 11.78 7.85
N SER A 166 -18.39 11.93 7.00
CA SER A 166 -17.19 11.09 7.04
C SER A 166 -16.32 11.43 8.26
N ILE A 167 -15.39 10.53 8.60
CA ILE A 167 -14.43 10.72 9.69
C ILE A 167 -13.04 10.90 9.09
N MET A 168 -12.36 12.00 9.43
CA MET A 168 -10.93 12.19 9.18
C MET A 168 -10.14 11.83 10.43
N HIS A 169 -9.38 10.75 10.37
CA HIS A 169 -8.54 10.28 11.48
C HIS A 169 -7.06 10.60 11.23
N SER A 170 -6.40 11.13 12.24
CA SER A 170 -4.98 11.46 12.22
C SER A 170 -4.29 11.13 13.54
N ASP A 171 -2.97 11.25 13.58
CA ASP A 171 -2.25 11.40 14.83
C ASP A 171 -2.47 12.81 15.43
N GLN A 172 -1.77 13.11 16.54
CA GLN A 172 -1.80 14.42 17.16
C GLN A 172 -0.74 15.37 16.58
N GLY A 173 -0.40 15.25 15.31
CA GLY A 173 0.53 16.15 14.62
C GLY A 173 0.05 17.59 14.65
N TRP A 174 1.00 18.54 14.78
CA TRP A 174 0.70 19.97 14.88
C TRP A 174 -0.15 20.51 13.73
N GLN A 175 0.02 19.97 12.52
CA GLN A 175 -0.70 20.37 11.31
C GLN A 175 -2.20 20.11 11.40
N TYR A 176 -2.61 19.02 12.06
CA TYR A 176 -4.01 18.63 12.24
C TYR A 176 -4.71 19.36 13.39
N GLN A 177 -3.94 20.09 14.20
CA GLN A 177 -4.41 20.91 15.30
C GLN A 177 -4.57 22.38 14.89
N GLN A 178 -4.18 22.74 13.66
CA GLN A 178 -4.30 24.11 13.16
C GLN A 178 -5.76 24.47 12.89
N LYS A 179 -6.12 25.73 13.23
CA LYS A 179 -7.47 26.27 13.04
C LYS A 179 -7.95 26.05 11.59
N TRP A 180 -7.10 26.35 10.61
CA TRP A 180 -7.46 26.17 9.20
C TRP A 180 -7.90 24.74 8.87
N PHE A 181 -7.20 23.72 9.39
CA PHE A 181 -7.55 22.32 9.16
C PHE A 181 -8.91 21.97 9.81
N GLN A 182 -9.12 22.43 11.05
CA GLN A 182 -10.38 22.22 11.76
C GLN A 182 -11.56 22.94 11.09
N ASP A 183 -11.36 24.19 10.64
CA ASP A 183 -12.36 24.96 9.92
C ASP A 183 -12.74 24.29 8.59
N PHE A 184 -11.74 23.76 7.83
CA PHE A 184 -11.98 23.00 6.61
C PHE A 184 -12.83 21.76 6.87
N LEU A 185 -12.52 20.97 7.91
CA LEU A 185 -13.30 19.78 8.26
C LEU A 185 -14.75 20.17 8.62
N LYS A 186 -14.92 21.23 9.41
CA LYS A 186 -16.23 21.73 9.81
C LYS A 186 -17.06 22.24 8.61
N GLU A 187 -16.45 23.00 7.72
CA GLU A 187 -17.09 23.50 6.48
C GLU A 187 -17.64 22.37 5.62
N HIS A 188 -16.94 21.24 5.57
CA HIS A 188 -17.32 20.08 4.76
C HIS A 188 -18.06 18.99 5.56
N GLU A 189 -18.51 19.31 6.78
CA GLU A 189 -19.21 18.39 7.70
C GLU A 189 -18.45 17.07 7.95
N ILE A 190 -17.10 17.14 8.00
CA ILE A 190 -16.22 16.01 8.29
C ILE A 190 -15.95 15.97 9.79
N ILE A 191 -16.07 14.81 10.40
CA ILE A 191 -15.82 14.60 11.81
C ILE A 191 -14.35 14.36 12.06
N GLN A 192 -13.70 15.19 12.88
CA GLN A 192 -12.31 15.00 13.25
C GLN A 192 -12.18 13.92 14.33
N SER A 193 -11.22 13.00 14.14
CA SER A 193 -10.83 11.99 15.12
C SER A 193 -9.32 11.93 15.22
N MET A 194 -8.76 11.91 16.44
CA MET A 194 -7.31 11.81 16.64
C MET A 194 -6.96 10.56 17.45
N SER A 195 -5.85 9.93 17.12
CA SER A 195 -5.30 8.82 17.88
C SER A 195 -4.88 9.28 19.29
N ARG A 196 -4.88 8.36 20.23
CA ARG A 196 -4.37 8.63 21.59
C ARG A 196 -2.86 8.85 21.55
N LYS A 197 -2.36 9.74 22.39
CA LYS A 197 -0.93 10.06 22.47
C LYS A 197 -0.09 8.80 22.69
N GLY A 198 0.90 8.60 21.82
CA GLY A 198 1.83 7.46 21.91
C GLY A 198 1.23 6.09 21.55
N ASN A 199 0.01 6.02 21.00
CA ASN A 199 -0.63 4.77 20.62
C ASN A 199 -0.65 4.59 19.09
N CYS A 200 0.43 4.01 18.55
CA CYS A 200 0.59 3.75 17.13
C CYS A 200 -0.51 2.83 16.54
N LEU A 201 -1.10 1.96 17.35
CA LEU A 201 -2.17 1.07 16.89
C LEU A 201 -3.44 1.82 16.47
N ASP A 202 -3.64 3.05 16.94
CA ASP A 202 -4.81 3.86 16.61
C ASP A 202 -4.73 4.43 15.16
N ASN A 203 -3.53 4.46 14.53
CA ASN A 203 -3.34 4.87 13.12
C ASN A 203 -2.69 3.76 12.24
N SER A 204 -2.84 2.52 12.64
CA SER A 204 -2.18 1.37 12.00
C SER A 204 -2.41 1.22 10.50
N PRO A 205 -3.56 1.60 9.88
CA PRO A 205 -3.70 1.51 8.42
C PRO A 205 -2.76 2.44 7.67
N THR A 206 -2.56 3.67 8.15
CA THR A 206 -1.66 4.66 7.55
C THR A 206 -0.20 4.26 7.76
N GLU A 207 0.16 3.80 8.97
CA GLU A 207 1.50 3.28 9.24
C GLU A 207 1.85 2.06 8.39
N ASN A 208 0.91 1.15 8.18
CA ASN A 208 1.09 0.00 7.28
C ASN A 208 1.31 0.42 5.82
N PHE A 209 0.65 1.47 5.37
CA PHE A 209 0.87 2.05 4.05
C PHE A 209 2.30 2.60 3.93
N PHE A 210 2.73 3.44 4.89
CA PHE A 210 4.09 3.99 4.90
C PHE A 210 5.16 2.91 4.94
N GLY A 211 4.97 1.90 5.77
CA GLY A 211 5.89 0.77 5.85
C GLY A 211 6.08 0.09 4.49
N ARG A 212 4.99 -0.12 3.74
CA ARG A 212 5.04 -0.75 2.40
C ARG A 212 5.67 0.15 1.36
N LEU A 213 5.30 1.43 1.32
CA LEU A 213 5.90 2.41 0.42
C LEU A 213 7.41 2.48 0.63
N LYS A 214 7.84 2.69 1.88
CA LYS A 214 9.28 2.78 2.20
C LYS A 214 10.04 1.50 1.87
N GLU A 215 9.44 0.35 2.11
CA GLU A 215 10.05 -0.96 1.83
C GLU A 215 10.17 -1.24 0.32
N GLU A 216 9.20 -0.80 -0.48
CA GLU A 216 9.16 -1.09 -1.91
C GLU A 216 9.88 -0.04 -2.76
N VAL A 217 10.01 1.20 -2.27
CA VAL A 217 10.57 2.32 -3.03
C VAL A 217 11.90 2.82 -2.45
N PHE A 218 12.08 2.79 -1.14
CA PHE A 218 13.16 3.52 -0.49
C PHE A 218 14.18 2.62 0.21
N TYR A 219 13.77 1.82 1.20
CA TYR A 219 14.71 1.07 2.03
C TYR A 219 15.54 0.05 1.25
N GLY A 220 16.87 0.19 1.36
CA GLY A 220 17.87 -0.62 0.65
C GLY A 220 18.06 -0.23 -0.81
N GLN A 221 17.45 0.89 -1.22
CA GLN A 221 17.55 1.47 -2.56
C GLN A 221 17.86 2.98 -2.49
N GLU A 222 18.23 3.51 -1.31
CA GLU A 222 18.50 4.92 -1.06
C GLU A 222 19.55 5.48 -2.02
N TRP A 223 20.55 4.69 -2.36
CA TRP A 223 21.63 4.99 -3.29
C TRP A 223 21.16 5.30 -4.74
N ARG A 224 19.91 4.93 -5.09
CA ARG A 224 19.34 5.23 -6.43
C ARG A 224 18.86 6.66 -6.56
N TYR A 225 18.76 7.39 -5.46
CA TYR A 225 18.19 8.72 -5.42
C TYR A 225 19.28 9.73 -5.04
N GLU A 226 19.84 10.39 -6.04
CA GLU A 226 20.82 11.48 -5.85
C GLU A 226 20.13 12.79 -5.51
N LYS A 227 18.88 12.99 -6.00
CA LYS A 227 18.08 14.20 -5.81
C LYS A 227 16.68 13.86 -5.33
N VAL A 228 16.07 14.75 -4.57
CA VAL A 228 14.70 14.60 -4.05
C VAL A 228 13.66 14.42 -5.15
N ASP A 229 13.87 15.02 -6.34
CA ASP A 229 12.94 14.90 -7.46
C ASP A 229 12.87 13.46 -8.00
N GLN A 230 13.97 12.73 -8.04
CA GLN A 230 14.00 11.34 -8.46
C GLN A 230 13.15 10.46 -7.50
N LEU A 231 13.26 10.71 -6.20
CA LEU A 231 12.42 10.00 -5.21
C LEU A 231 10.96 10.44 -5.30
N ARG A 232 10.70 11.75 -5.54
CA ARG A 232 9.33 12.26 -5.76
C ARG A 232 8.65 11.53 -6.91
N ASP A 233 9.31 11.42 -8.05
CA ASP A 233 8.78 10.72 -9.23
C ASP A 233 8.56 9.23 -8.95
N ALA A 234 9.47 8.58 -8.22
CA ALA A 234 9.32 7.20 -7.82
C ALA A 234 8.10 6.99 -6.90
N ILE A 235 7.85 7.91 -5.96
CA ILE A 235 6.68 7.88 -5.08
C ILE A 235 5.38 8.08 -5.89
N HIS A 236 5.34 9.05 -6.83
CA HIS A 236 4.19 9.24 -7.70
C HIS A 236 3.85 7.98 -8.52
N LYS A 237 4.85 7.39 -9.17
CA LYS A 237 4.69 6.14 -9.93
C LYS A 237 4.21 4.99 -9.06
N TRP A 238 4.77 4.88 -7.84
CA TRP A 238 4.40 3.82 -6.92
C TRP A 238 2.99 3.99 -6.36
N ILE A 239 2.54 5.22 -6.03
CA ILE A 239 1.16 5.46 -5.56
C ILE A 239 0.15 5.09 -6.66
N LYS A 240 0.43 5.45 -7.91
CA LYS A 240 -0.41 5.02 -9.03
C LYS A 240 -0.47 3.50 -9.14
N TYR A 241 0.68 2.83 -9.15
CA TYR A 241 0.77 1.37 -9.14
C TYR A 241 0.03 0.76 -7.93
N TYR A 242 0.20 1.32 -6.73
CA TYR A 242 -0.47 0.86 -5.52
C TYR A 242 -1.99 0.90 -5.65
N ASN A 243 -2.53 1.98 -6.15
CA ASN A 243 -3.97 2.18 -6.31
C ASN A 243 -4.57 1.29 -7.41
N GLU A 244 -3.92 1.18 -8.55
CA GLU A 244 -4.50 0.58 -9.76
C GLU A 244 -4.13 -0.90 -9.95
N GLU A 245 -2.95 -1.32 -9.53
CA GLU A 245 -2.40 -2.63 -9.87
C GLU A 245 -2.04 -3.49 -8.66
N ARG A 246 -1.48 -2.88 -7.59
CA ARG A 246 -0.92 -3.62 -6.46
C ARG A 246 -2.00 -4.35 -5.67
N ILE A 247 -1.89 -5.69 -5.56
CA ILE A 247 -2.83 -6.50 -4.79
C ILE A 247 -2.66 -6.25 -3.29
N VAL A 248 -3.74 -5.80 -2.65
CA VAL A 248 -3.91 -5.78 -1.19
C VAL A 248 -4.59 -7.09 -0.79
N ILE A 249 -3.89 -7.97 -0.06
CA ILE A 249 -4.35 -9.35 0.24
C ILE A 249 -5.75 -9.36 0.85
N ARG A 250 -6.03 -8.46 1.80
CA ARG A 250 -7.35 -8.34 2.44
C ARG A 250 -8.48 -8.09 1.44
N LEU A 251 -8.20 -7.31 0.38
CA LEU A 251 -9.18 -6.96 -0.66
C LEU A 251 -9.21 -7.98 -1.80
N LYS A 252 -8.19 -8.84 -1.87
CA LYS A 252 -7.92 -9.76 -3.01
C LYS A 252 -7.88 -9.03 -4.35
N SER A 253 -7.57 -7.74 -4.34
CA SER A 253 -7.60 -6.83 -5.49
C SER A 253 -6.73 -5.60 -5.23
N SER A 254 -6.51 -4.76 -6.24
CA SER A 254 -6.00 -3.41 -6.01
C SER A 254 -7.10 -2.50 -5.43
N PRO A 255 -6.74 -1.42 -4.72
CA PRO A 255 -7.69 -0.50 -4.09
C PRO A 255 -8.78 0.02 -5.03
N VAL A 256 -8.40 0.57 -6.18
CA VAL A 256 -9.33 1.12 -7.17
C VAL A 256 -10.24 0.04 -7.74
N LYS A 257 -9.70 -1.12 -8.14
CA LYS A 257 -10.53 -2.23 -8.65
C LYS A 257 -11.52 -2.72 -7.59
N TYR A 258 -11.12 -2.73 -6.32
CA TYR A 258 -12.02 -3.11 -5.23
C TYR A 258 -13.14 -2.09 -5.07
N ARG A 259 -12.84 -0.78 -5.07
CA ARG A 259 -13.84 0.28 -5.01
C ARG A 259 -14.84 0.20 -6.16
N LEU A 260 -14.36 0.03 -7.40
CA LEU A 260 -15.24 -0.10 -8.57
C LEU A 260 -16.19 -1.29 -8.47
N LYS A 261 -15.70 -2.44 -7.96
CA LYS A 261 -16.57 -3.62 -7.72
C LYS A 261 -17.67 -3.35 -6.69
N LEU A 262 -17.39 -2.57 -5.65
CA LEU A 262 -18.39 -2.19 -4.65
C LEU A 262 -19.45 -1.28 -5.23
N LEU A 263 -19.06 -0.27 -6.03
CA LEU A 263 -19.99 0.66 -6.69
C LEU A 263 -20.94 -0.08 -7.65
N LEU A 264 -20.41 -1.04 -8.42
CA LEU A 264 -21.24 -1.86 -9.32
C LEU A 264 -22.27 -2.74 -8.56
N ARG A 265 -21.93 -3.21 -7.36
CA ARG A 265 -22.83 -4.02 -6.53
C ARG A 265 -23.95 -3.20 -5.87
N ASN A 266 -23.70 -1.93 -5.61
CA ASN A 266 -24.68 -1.04 -4.96
C ASN A 266 -25.64 -0.39 -5.97
N ASN A 267 -25.37 -0.50 -7.28
CA ASN A 267 -26.22 -0.01 -8.37
C ASN A 267 -27.11 -1.11 -8.99
N VAL A 268 -27.09 -2.30 -8.43
CA VAL A 268 -27.98 -3.45 -8.75
C VAL A 268 -28.89 -3.72 -7.56
#